data_6f4d6c941a565c49a18906b4a833e41d
#
_entry.id   6f4d6c941a565c49a18906b4a833e41d
#
_cell.length_a   1.000
_cell.length_b   1.000
_cell.length_c   1.000
_cell.angle_alpha   90.00
_cell.angle_beta   90.00
_cell.angle_gamma   90.00
#
_symmetry.space_group_name_H-M   'P 1'
#
loop_
_entity.id
_entity.type
_entity.pdbx_description
1 polymer ?
#
loop_
_entity_poly.entity_id
_entity_poly.type
_entity_poly.pdbx_seq_one_letter_code
_entity_poly.pdbx_strand_id
1 'polypeptide(L)'
;VGVWSWRGIFWFNLAFGLAALVVAAVILPESADPAAARVDTAGTLLGAGALAAFVFAIINSESAGFGSAEVISLLCVSAVLLAAFIWRERRAEYPLLDLRFLRVPQFTTSNIVAFCSYFSTFAIFFFTALYLAEVAGASGYRLAVVFLPMTVLMIASSLLAGRWTVRAGPRWSITIGCLLFAAGLFLTDGYLSPHPHYAPLMAALALAGIGIGTTVVPVTSSALSAVPAERSGMAASATNTSREIGALTGVAVLGSLVISRLHSSLTVQLNHLGIPAQFQTLVVNAIETGQVPQNTAAYAGYGKIVQEVIGAAYASFHDGLHAALYVSAGLALAAGLLAFFTLRSRPAAAETLTFPLRPSDRDSGQP
;
A
#
# COMPACT_ATOMS: atom_id res chain seq x y z
N VAL A 1 10.52 15.64 14.37
CA VAL A 1 9.41 15.82 15.33
C VAL A 1 9.97 16.18 16.71
N GLY A 2 11.09 15.59 17.15
CA GLY A 2 11.68 15.88 18.49
C GLY A 2 12.29 17.28 18.64
N VAL A 3 12.72 17.92 17.56
CA VAL A 3 13.32 19.27 17.56
C VAL A 3 12.36 20.31 16.93
N TRP A 4 11.62 19.89 15.91
CA TRP A 4 10.64 20.71 15.22
C TRP A 4 9.25 20.05 15.38
N SER A 5 8.20 20.88 15.48
CA SER A 5 6.82 20.41 15.48
C SER A 5 6.54 19.52 14.26
N TRP A 6 5.55 18.63 14.33
CA TRP A 6 5.05 17.82 13.19
C TRP A 6 4.79 18.65 11.92
N ARG A 7 4.51 19.98 12.09
CA ARG A 7 4.37 20.94 10.98
C ARG A 7 5.65 21.09 10.15
N GLY A 8 6.82 20.77 10.71
CA GLY A 8 8.11 20.80 9.99
C GLY A 8 8.15 19.87 8.78
N ILE A 9 7.38 18.75 8.82
CA ILE A 9 7.28 17.82 7.70
C ILE A 9 6.66 18.52 6.47
N PHE A 10 5.62 19.31 6.68
CA PHE A 10 4.95 20.04 5.59
C PHE A 10 5.85 21.13 5.00
N TRP A 11 6.58 21.87 5.85
CA TRP A 11 7.55 22.86 5.38
C TRP A 11 8.69 22.23 4.57
N PHE A 12 9.18 21.08 5.00
CA PHE A 12 10.19 20.34 4.25
C PHE A 12 9.65 19.90 2.88
N ASN A 13 8.45 19.31 2.84
CA ASN A 13 7.81 18.91 1.59
C ASN A 13 7.55 20.08 0.66
N LEU A 14 7.12 21.23 1.18
CA LEU A 14 6.90 22.44 0.39
C LEU A 14 8.22 22.94 -0.23
N ALA A 15 9.29 23.05 0.56
CA ALA A 15 10.59 23.51 0.07
C ALA A 15 11.16 22.56 -0.99
N PHE A 16 11.08 21.23 -0.73
CA PHE A 16 11.54 20.21 -1.66
C PHE A 16 10.70 20.19 -2.93
N GLY A 17 9.38 20.30 -2.82
CA GLY A 17 8.45 20.33 -3.96
C GLY A 17 8.68 21.55 -4.85
N LEU A 18 8.90 22.74 -4.26
CA LEU A 18 9.24 23.94 -5.01
C LEU A 18 10.59 23.81 -5.73
N ALA A 19 11.60 23.25 -5.07
CA ALA A 19 12.89 22.98 -5.70
C ALA A 19 12.75 22.00 -6.87
N ALA A 20 12.00 20.93 -6.71
CA ALA A 20 11.73 19.96 -7.77
C ALA A 20 10.96 20.59 -8.94
N LEU A 21 10.00 21.46 -8.67
CA LEU A 21 9.24 22.19 -9.69
C LEU A 21 10.17 23.12 -10.52
N VAL A 22 11.05 23.87 -9.86
CA VAL A 22 12.03 24.73 -10.55
C VAL A 22 12.97 23.90 -11.43
N VAL A 23 13.50 22.79 -10.89
CA VAL A 23 14.38 21.87 -11.64
C VAL A 23 13.64 21.29 -12.86
N ALA A 24 12.40 20.86 -12.69
CA ALA A 24 11.58 20.35 -13.77
C ALA A 24 11.32 21.39 -14.85
N ALA A 25 10.95 22.63 -14.46
CA ALA A 25 10.69 23.73 -15.40
C ALA A 25 11.91 24.15 -16.22
N VAL A 26 13.15 23.96 -15.67
CA VAL A 26 14.39 24.32 -16.36
C VAL A 26 14.91 23.19 -17.25
N ILE A 27 14.76 21.93 -16.80
CA ILE A 27 15.42 20.77 -17.45
C ILE A 27 14.50 20.06 -18.43
N LEU A 28 13.18 20.01 -18.16
CA LEU A 28 12.25 19.24 -19.00
C LEU A 28 11.92 20.05 -20.28
N PRO A 29 12.12 19.46 -21.46
CA PRO A 29 11.64 20.08 -22.69
C PRO A 29 10.11 20.08 -22.71
N GLU A 30 9.54 21.12 -23.28
CA GLU A 30 8.10 21.22 -23.51
C GLU A 30 7.70 20.08 -24.45
N SER A 31 6.73 19.27 -24.01
CA SER A 31 6.19 18.16 -24.79
C SER A 31 4.68 18.25 -24.78
N ALA A 32 4.11 18.74 -25.86
CA ALA A 32 2.67 18.77 -26.08
C ALA A 32 2.35 17.97 -27.34
N ASP A 33 1.36 17.12 -27.28
CA ASP A 33 0.80 16.47 -28.45
C ASP A 33 -0.23 17.44 -29.10
N PRO A 34 0.03 17.98 -30.32
CA PRO A 34 -0.92 18.84 -31.00
C PRO A 34 -2.25 18.15 -31.33
N ALA A 35 -2.22 16.82 -31.45
CA ALA A 35 -3.41 15.97 -31.66
C ALA A 35 -4.05 15.51 -30.36
N ALA A 36 -3.65 16.09 -29.20
CA ALA A 36 -4.17 15.69 -27.90
C ALA A 36 -5.70 15.72 -27.87
N ALA A 37 -6.27 14.55 -27.64
CA ALA A 37 -7.69 14.36 -27.51
C ALA A 37 -8.27 15.21 -26.38
N ARG A 38 -9.50 15.64 -26.52
CA ARG A 38 -10.22 16.36 -25.47
C ARG A 38 -10.27 15.49 -24.20
N VAL A 39 -9.99 16.11 -23.05
CA VAL A 39 -10.08 15.43 -21.75
C VAL A 39 -11.53 15.01 -21.51
N ASP A 40 -11.77 13.74 -21.23
CA ASP A 40 -13.09 13.26 -20.78
C ASP A 40 -13.38 13.72 -19.35
N THR A 41 -13.87 14.95 -19.22
CA THR A 41 -14.20 15.54 -17.89
C THR A 41 -15.28 14.72 -17.17
N ALA A 42 -16.23 14.14 -17.88
CA ALA A 42 -17.27 13.31 -17.27
C ALA A 42 -16.70 11.99 -16.75
N GLY A 43 -15.83 11.31 -17.52
CA GLY A 43 -15.12 10.14 -17.05
C GLY A 43 -14.23 10.45 -15.85
N THR A 44 -13.49 11.58 -15.89
CA THR A 44 -12.66 12.05 -14.79
C THR A 44 -13.48 12.24 -13.50
N LEU A 45 -14.61 12.92 -13.57
CA LEU A 45 -15.47 13.18 -12.41
C LEU A 45 -16.09 11.89 -11.85
N LEU A 46 -16.53 10.98 -12.73
CA LEU A 46 -17.07 9.68 -12.31
C LEU A 46 -16.00 8.81 -11.64
N GLY A 47 -14.82 8.72 -12.22
CA GLY A 47 -13.69 7.96 -11.65
C GLY A 47 -13.21 8.55 -10.33
N ALA A 48 -12.98 9.86 -10.27
CA ALA A 48 -12.59 10.56 -9.05
C ALA A 48 -13.67 10.45 -7.96
N GLY A 49 -14.94 10.60 -8.30
CA GLY A 49 -16.05 10.45 -7.37
C GLY A 49 -16.18 9.03 -6.83
N ALA A 50 -16.00 8.01 -7.69
CA ALA A 50 -15.99 6.61 -7.26
C ALA A 50 -14.85 6.33 -6.26
N LEU A 51 -13.65 6.79 -6.57
CA LEU A 51 -12.48 6.65 -5.67
C LEU A 51 -12.67 7.43 -4.38
N ALA A 52 -13.16 8.66 -4.43
CA ALA A 52 -13.42 9.47 -3.25
C ALA A 52 -14.45 8.79 -2.33
N ALA A 53 -15.58 8.33 -2.87
CA ALA A 53 -16.59 7.61 -2.09
C ALA A 53 -16.03 6.32 -1.47
N PHE A 54 -15.19 5.58 -2.22
CA PHE A 54 -14.50 4.40 -1.72
C PHE A 54 -13.57 4.73 -0.55
N VAL A 55 -12.72 5.75 -0.71
CA VAL A 55 -11.78 6.19 0.33
C VAL A 55 -12.51 6.65 1.59
N PHE A 56 -13.57 7.44 1.45
CA PHE A 56 -14.39 7.87 2.59
C PHE A 56 -15.07 6.69 3.28
N ALA A 57 -15.56 5.69 2.54
CA ALA A 57 -16.11 4.47 3.13
C ALA A 57 -15.06 3.74 3.97
N ILE A 58 -13.83 3.62 3.45
CA ILE A 58 -12.72 2.98 4.13
C ILE A 58 -12.33 3.73 5.41
N ILE A 59 -12.18 5.06 5.34
CA ILE A 59 -11.84 5.87 6.51
C ILE A 59 -12.93 5.78 7.58
N ASN A 60 -14.20 5.90 7.21
CA ASN A 60 -15.31 5.82 8.16
C ASN A 60 -15.50 4.40 8.73
N SER A 61 -15.07 3.36 8.03
CA SER A 61 -15.16 1.98 8.52
C SER A 61 -14.32 1.72 9.77
N GLU A 62 -13.27 2.50 9.98
CA GLU A 62 -12.41 2.39 11.17
C GLU A 62 -13.17 2.76 12.46
N SER A 63 -14.00 3.79 12.40
CA SER A 63 -14.79 4.27 13.57
C SER A 63 -16.20 3.68 13.66
N ALA A 64 -16.90 3.53 12.53
CA ALA A 64 -18.29 3.09 12.47
C ALA A 64 -18.47 1.59 12.20
N GLY A 65 -17.40 0.91 11.79
CA GLY A 65 -17.43 -0.48 11.36
C GLY A 65 -18.00 -0.67 9.94
N PHE A 66 -17.57 -1.74 9.25
CA PHE A 66 -18.03 -2.06 7.89
C PHE A 66 -19.54 -2.33 7.77
N GLY A 67 -20.21 -2.66 8.87
CA GLY A 67 -21.66 -2.92 8.91
C GLY A 67 -22.53 -1.69 9.08
N SER A 68 -21.96 -0.50 9.25
CA SER A 68 -22.72 0.74 9.46
C SER A 68 -23.45 1.17 8.18
N ALA A 69 -24.64 1.76 8.34
CA ALA A 69 -25.43 2.25 7.21
C ALA A 69 -24.67 3.31 6.39
N GLU A 70 -23.85 4.13 7.04
CA GLU A 70 -23.04 5.15 6.41
C GLU A 70 -21.96 4.52 5.50
N VAL A 71 -21.18 3.56 6.00
CA VAL A 71 -20.14 2.88 5.22
C VAL A 71 -20.76 2.10 4.06
N ILE A 72 -21.87 1.38 4.29
CA ILE A 72 -22.57 0.65 3.24
C ILE A 72 -23.09 1.62 2.17
N SER A 73 -23.67 2.77 2.55
CA SER A 73 -24.14 3.76 1.60
C SER A 73 -23.01 4.34 0.73
N LEU A 74 -21.87 4.65 1.32
CA LEU A 74 -20.68 5.13 0.60
C LEU A 74 -20.11 4.06 -0.36
N LEU A 75 -20.08 2.80 0.05
CA LEU A 75 -19.69 1.69 -0.82
C LEU A 75 -20.66 1.51 -1.98
N CYS A 76 -21.96 1.63 -1.74
CA CYS A 76 -22.98 1.59 -2.80
C CYS A 76 -22.82 2.76 -3.77
N VAL A 77 -22.61 3.98 -3.27
CA VAL A 77 -22.33 5.17 -4.12
C VAL A 77 -21.06 4.94 -4.95
N SER A 78 -19.99 4.47 -4.34
CA SER A 78 -18.75 4.13 -5.04
C SER A 78 -18.99 3.11 -6.15
N ALA A 79 -19.72 2.03 -5.86
CA ALA A 79 -20.02 0.99 -6.83
C ALA A 79 -20.88 1.51 -8.02
N VAL A 80 -21.86 2.37 -7.74
CA VAL A 80 -22.70 2.99 -8.79
C VAL A 80 -21.86 3.93 -9.66
N LEU A 81 -21.04 4.78 -9.06
CA LEU A 81 -20.15 5.69 -9.79
C LEU A 81 -19.10 4.93 -10.61
N LEU A 82 -18.55 3.84 -10.08
CA LEU A 82 -17.61 2.97 -10.79
C LEU A 82 -18.31 2.27 -11.98
N ALA A 83 -19.54 1.79 -11.80
CA ALA A 83 -20.32 1.20 -12.89
C ALA A 83 -20.61 2.23 -13.98
N ALA A 84 -20.98 3.46 -13.60
CA ALA A 84 -21.20 4.57 -14.53
C ALA A 84 -19.89 4.97 -15.24
N PHE A 85 -18.74 4.99 -14.54
CA PHE A 85 -17.43 5.20 -15.12
C PHE A 85 -17.11 4.12 -16.16
N ILE A 86 -17.25 2.83 -15.82
CA ILE A 86 -17.00 1.71 -16.75
C ILE A 86 -17.92 1.79 -17.97
N TRP A 87 -19.17 2.13 -17.75
CA TRP A 87 -20.13 2.32 -18.86
C TRP A 87 -19.73 3.48 -19.77
N ARG A 88 -19.29 4.61 -19.19
CA ARG A 88 -18.77 5.78 -19.91
C ARG A 88 -17.53 5.42 -20.71
N GLU A 89 -16.52 4.77 -20.08
CA GLU A 89 -15.26 4.37 -20.71
C GLU A 89 -15.47 3.44 -21.93
N ARG A 90 -16.48 2.58 -21.87
CA ARG A 90 -16.83 1.71 -23.02
C ARG A 90 -17.38 2.47 -24.21
N ARG A 91 -17.95 3.66 -24.00
CA ARG A 91 -18.61 4.47 -25.04
C ARG A 91 -17.83 5.72 -25.42
N ALA A 92 -16.89 6.14 -24.59
CA ALA A 92 -16.09 7.33 -24.84
C ALA A 92 -15.25 7.15 -26.12
N GLU A 93 -15.18 8.18 -26.91
CA GLU A 93 -14.31 8.26 -28.09
C GLU A 93 -12.83 8.31 -27.66
N TYR A 94 -12.55 9.05 -26.58
CA TYR A 94 -11.23 9.20 -25.96
C TYR A 94 -11.30 8.77 -24.48
N PRO A 95 -11.24 7.45 -24.19
CA PRO A 95 -11.37 6.95 -22.83
C PRO A 95 -10.11 7.28 -22.01
N LEU A 96 -10.29 7.61 -20.71
CA LEU A 96 -9.20 7.77 -19.74
C LEU A 96 -8.48 6.45 -19.49
N LEU A 97 -9.26 5.38 -19.36
CA LEU A 97 -8.78 4.01 -19.21
C LEU A 97 -9.35 3.12 -20.29
N ASP A 98 -8.58 2.81 -21.30
CA ASP A 98 -9.02 1.88 -22.32
C ASP A 98 -9.09 0.46 -21.77
N LEU A 99 -10.30 0.02 -21.45
CA LEU A 99 -10.57 -1.28 -20.81
C LEU A 99 -10.10 -2.49 -21.65
N ARG A 100 -9.76 -2.28 -22.93
CA ARG A 100 -9.17 -3.34 -23.78
C ARG A 100 -7.83 -3.80 -23.25
N PHE A 101 -7.04 -2.89 -22.64
CA PHE A 101 -5.73 -3.24 -22.09
C PHE A 101 -5.82 -4.11 -20.83
N LEU A 102 -6.96 -4.11 -20.13
CA LEU A 102 -7.20 -5.06 -19.03
C LEU A 102 -7.27 -6.52 -19.51
N ARG A 103 -7.42 -6.75 -20.82
CA ARG A 103 -7.32 -8.09 -21.41
C ARG A 103 -5.88 -8.49 -21.78
N VAL A 104 -4.94 -7.56 -21.71
CA VAL A 104 -3.51 -7.83 -21.91
C VAL A 104 -2.93 -8.36 -20.60
N PRO A 105 -2.52 -9.64 -20.54
CA PRO A 105 -2.10 -10.26 -19.28
C PRO A 105 -0.95 -9.50 -18.61
N GLN A 106 -0.01 -8.99 -19.39
CA GLN A 106 1.11 -8.22 -18.89
C GLN A 106 0.69 -6.93 -18.19
N PHE A 107 -0.26 -6.18 -18.76
CA PHE A 107 -0.79 -4.95 -18.16
C PHE A 107 -1.55 -5.24 -16.86
N THR A 108 -2.48 -6.20 -16.92
CA THR A 108 -3.31 -6.56 -15.77
C THR A 108 -2.50 -7.13 -14.63
N THR A 109 -1.56 -8.04 -14.93
CA THR A 109 -0.67 -8.59 -13.89
C THR A 109 0.16 -7.50 -13.24
N SER A 110 0.73 -6.57 -14.01
CA SER A 110 1.50 -5.46 -13.45
C SER A 110 0.66 -4.61 -12.49
N ASN A 111 -0.59 -4.31 -12.84
CA ASN A 111 -1.49 -3.55 -11.96
C ASN A 111 -1.90 -4.35 -10.70
N ILE A 112 -2.15 -5.66 -10.81
CA ILE A 112 -2.44 -6.51 -9.65
C ILE A 112 -1.22 -6.60 -8.73
N VAL A 113 -0.02 -6.79 -9.27
CA VAL A 113 1.21 -6.81 -8.46
C VAL A 113 1.46 -5.46 -7.80
N ALA A 114 1.20 -4.34 -8.50
CA ALA A 114 1.28 -3.00 -7.92
C ALA A 114 0.34 -2.85 -6.71
N PHE A 115 -0.92 -3.25 -6.86
CA PHE A 115 -1.91 -3.27 -5.78
C PHE A 115 -1.44 -4.12 -4.60
N CYS A 116 -1.08 -5.39 -4.82
CA CYS A 116 -0.68 -6.31 -3.77
C CYS A 116 0.59 -5.85 -3.04
N SER A 117 1.57 -5.32 -3.76
CA SER A 117 2.81 -4.82 -3.17
C SER A 117 2.57 -3.63 -2.25
N TYR A 118 1.72 -2.69 -2.66
CA TYR A 118 1.42 -1.50 -1.85
C TYR A 118 0.47 -1.80 -0.70
N PHE A 119 -0.48 -2.71 -0.88
CA PHE A 119 -1.28 -3.26 0.21
C PHE A 119 -0.39 -3.82 1.33
N SER A 120 0.58 -4.66 0.96
CA SER A 120 1.49 -5.30 1.92
C SER A 120 2.54 -4.34 2.51
N THR A 121 2.93 -3.31 1.76
CA THR A 121 3.89 -2.29 2.23
C THR A 121 3.35 -1.53 3.43
N PHE A 122 2.04 -1.27 3.45
CA PHE A 122 1.42 -0.59 4.60
C PHE A 122 1.52 -1.41 5.88
N ALA A 123 1.37 -2.74 5.82
CA ALA A 123 1.51 -3.59 6.99
C ALA A 123 2.88 -3.43 7.65
N ILE A 124 3.95 -3.46 6.85
CA ILE A 124 5.31 -3.41 7.39
C ILE A 124 5.69 -2.00 7.89
N PHE A 125 5.30 -0.95 7.17
CA PHE A 125 5.64 0.41 7.60
C PHE A 125 4.78 0.88 8.77
N PHE A 126 3.46 0.80 8.64
CA PHE A 126 2.55 1.41 9.60
C PHE A 126 2.43 0.57 10.88
N PHE A 127 2.03 -0.69 10.75
CA PHE A 127 1.74 -1.51 11.93
C PHE A 127 3.00 -1.94 12.67
N THR A 128 4.13 -2.19 11.96
CA THR A 128 5.40 -2.48 12.62
C THR A 128 5.92 -1.25 13.36
N ALA A 129 5.82 -0.05 12.76
CA ALA A 129 6.21 1.18 13.44
C ALA A 129 5.34 1.46 14.67
N LEU A 130 4.03 1.26 14.56
CA LEU A 130 3.08 1.41 15.67
C LEU A 130 3.41 0.43 16.81
N TYR A 131 3.66 -0.85 16.50
CA TYR A 131 4.07 -1.84 17.49
C TYR A 131 5.37 -1.44 18.21
N LEU A 132 6.38 -1.04 17.45
CA LEU A 132 7.66 -0.63 18.05
C LEU A 132 7.53 0.64 18.91
N ALA A 133 6.64 1.56 18.54
CA ALA A 133 6.39 2.76 19.33
C ALA A 133 5.64 2.45 20.62
N GLU A 134 4.52 1.74 20.54
CA GLU A 134 3.60 1.53 21.65
C GLU A 134 4.03 0.39 22.58
N VAL A 135 4.52 -0.73 22.02
CA VAL A 135 4.89 -1.92 22.80
C VAL A 135 6.35 -1.90 23.22
N ALA A 136 7.26 -1.62 22.28
CA ALA A 136 8.69 -1.59 22.57
C ALA A 136 9.20 -0.22 23.07
N GLY A 137 8.34 0.79 23.16
CA GLY A 137 8.68 2.13 23.63
C GLY A 137 9.74 2.85 22.78
N ALA A 138 9.81 2.53 21.48
CA ALA A 138 10.81 3.11 20.60
C ALA A 138 10.53 4.57 20.29
N SER A 139 11.48 5.45 20.55
CA SER A 139 11.38 6.85 20.16
C SER A 139 11.33 7.02 18.63
N GLY A 140 10.79 8.15 18.13
CA GLY A 140 10.73 8.43 16.68
C GLY A 140 12.12 8.39 16.02
N TYR A 141 13.18 8.82 16.69
CA TYR A 141 14.55 8.70 16.20
C TYR A 141 14.97 7.21 16.05
N ARG A 142 14.66 6.39 17.05
CA ARG A 142 14.96 4.94 17.01
C ARG A 142 14.20 4.26 15.88
N LEU A 143 12.93 4.60 15.67
CA LEU A 143 12.15 4.10 14.53
C LEU A 143 12.82 4.47 13.20
N ALA A 144 13.24 5.72 13.03
CA ALA A 144 13.93 6.14 11.82
C ALA A 144 15.21 5.32 11.57
N VAL A 145 16.01 5.04 12.59
CA VAL A 145 17.22 4.21 12.48
C VAL A 145 16.89 2.77 12.13
N VAL A 146 15.85 2.19 12.74
CA VAL A 146 15.42 0.80 12.48
C VAL A 146 14.93 0.61 11.05
N PHE A 147 14.18 1.59 10.48
CA PHE A 147 13.70 1.53 9.11
C PHE A 147 14.73 2.01 8.06
N LEU A 148 15.85 2.62 8.48
CA LEU A 148 16.85 3.16 7.57
C LEU A 148 17.41 2.12 6.58
N PRO A 149 17.83 0.90 7.02
CA PRO A 149 18.34 -0.12 6.10
C PRO A 149 17.30 -0.55 5.06
N MET A 150 16.04 -0.66 5.45
CA MET A 150 14.93 -0.96 4.53
C MET A 150 14.86 0.09 3.42
N THR A 151 14.84 1.37 3.79
CA THR A 151 14.70 2.49 2.84
C THR A 151 15.92 2.59 1.92
N VAL A 152 17.13 2.51 2.46
CA VAL A 152 18.38 2.59 1.69
C VAL A 152 18.47 1.44 0.68
N LEU A 153 18.21 0.21 1.12
CA LEU A 153 18.28 -0.95 0.24
C LEU A 153 17.10 -1.01 -0.76
N MET A 154 15.94 -0.47 -0.41
CA MET A 154 14.84 -0.29 -1.36
C MET A 154 15.25 0.64 -2.50
N ILE A 155 15.89 1.78 -2.22
CA ILE A 155 16.40 2.71 -3.24
C ILE A 155 17.49 2.03 -4.08
N ALA A 156 18.49 1.43 -3.45
CA ALA A 156 19.59 0.78 -4.14
C ALA A 156 19.12 -0.36 -5.05
N SER A 157 18.23 -1.23 -4.56
CA SER A 157 17.69 -2.34 -5.34
C SER A 157 16.79 -1.86 -6.49
N SER A 158 16.04 -0.77 -6.33
CA SER A 158 15.21 -0.21 -7.39
C SER A 158 16.04 0.31 -8.57
N LEU A 159 17.19 0.94 -8.30
CA LEU A 159 18.13 1.40 -9.32
C LEU A 159 18.76 0.22 -10.09
N LEU A 160 19.06 -0.87 -9.40
CA LEU A 160 19.62 -2.08 -10.02
C LEU A 160 18.55 -2.89 -10.77
N ALA A 161 17.32 -2.91 -10.27
CA ALA A 161 16.21 -3.66 -10.84
C ALA A 161 15.88 -3.24 -12.28
N GLY A 162 15.99 -1.94 -12.60
CA GLY A 162 15.81 -1.45 -13.97
C GLY A 162 16.79 -2.11 -14.96
N ARG A 163 18.08 -2.14 -14.61
CA ARG A 163 19.11 -2.78 -15.44
C ARG A 163 18.91 -4.30 -15.53
N TRP A 164 18.52 -4.92 -14.45
CA TRP A 164 18.26 -6.36 -14.42
C TRP A 164 17.04 -6.73 -15.27
N THR A 165 15.96 -5.96 -15.20
CA THR A 165 14.75 -6.18 -16.00
C THR A 165 15.01 -6.11 -17.50
N VAL A 166 15.87 -5.19 -17.95
CA VAL A 166 16.26 -5.11 -19.36
C VAL A 166 16.99 -6.39 -19.84
N ARG A 167 17.76 -7.04 -18.96
CA ARG A 167 18.53 -8.25 -19.30
C ARG A 167 17.74 -9.54 -19.14
N ALA A 168 17.03 -9.69 -18.03
CA ALA A 168 16.37 -10.94 -17.62
C ALA A 168 14.85 -10.96 -17.88
N GLY A 169 14.27 -9.81 -18.23
CA GLY A 169 12.84 -9.60 -18.39
C GLY A 169 12.11 -9.34 -17.05
N PRO A 170 10.89 -8.81 -17.13
CA PRO A 170 10.12 -8.41 -15.95
C PRO A 170 9.69 -9.60 -15.07
N ARG A 171 9.47 -10.77 -15.66
CA ARG A 171 9.05 -11.97 -14.95
C ARG A 171 9.93 -12.28 -13.74
N TRP A 172 11.23 -12.43 -13.94
CA TRP A 172 12.15 -12.83 -12.89
C TRP A 172 12.37 -11.73 -11.85
N SER A 173 12.51 -10.49 -12.30
CA SER A 173 12.69 -9.35 -11.39
C SER A 173 11.52 -9.20 -10.44
N ILE A 174 10.28 -9.20 -10.96
CA ILE A 174 9.07 -9.05 -10.16
C ILE A 174 8.86 -10.26 -9.25
N THR A 175 9.01 -11.48 -9.76
CA THR A 175 8.80 -12.70 -8.96
C THR A 175 9.78 -12.76 -7.79
N ILE A 176 11.07 -12.57 -8.04
CA ILE A 176 12.09 -12.62 -6.98
C ILE A 176 11.88 -11.46 -6.00
N GLY A 177 11.54 -10.25 -6.49
CA GLY A 177 11.20 -9.13 -5.63
C GLY A 177 10.05 -9.43 -4.67
N CYS A 178 8.96 -10.00 -5.18
CA CYS A 178 7.81 -10.41 -4.35
C CYS A 178 8.18 -11.51 -3.33
N LEU A 179 9.01 -12.48 -3.71
CA LEU A 179 9.48 -13.53 -2.80
C LEU A 179 10.35 -12.97 -1.68
N LEU A 180 11.30 -12.09 -2.02
CA LEU A 180 12.15 -11.42 -1.01
C LEU A 180 11.32 -10.54 -0.08
N PHE A 181 10.30 -9.85 -0.62
CA PHE A 181 9.40 -9.04 0.19
C PHE A 181 8.58 -9.89 1.16
N ALA A 182 7.98 -10.98 0.68
CA ALA A 182 7.25 -11.91 1.54
C ALA A 182 8.15 -12.54 2.61
N ALA A 183 9.36 -12.95 2.25
CA ALA A 183 10.34 -13.47 3.23
C ALA A 183 10.71 -12.41 4.28
N GLY A 184 10.90 -11.15 3.86
CA GLY A 184 11.13 -10.03 4.76
C GLY A 184 9.99 -9.80 5.74
N LEU A 185 8.73 -9.91 5.29
CA LEU A 185 7.54 -9.81 6.15
C LEU A 185 7.49 -10.94 7.20
N PHE A 186 7.71 -12.19 6.78
CA PHE A 186 7.77 -13.33 7.69
C PHE A 186 8.88 -13.22 8.73
N LEU A 187 10.08 -12.79 8.30
CA LEU A 187 11.20 -12.60 9.22
C LEU A 187 10.96 -11.42 10.17
N THR A 188 10.34 -10.34 9.70
CA THR A 188 9.98 -9.20 10.55
C THR A 188 9.07 -9.64 11.68
N ASP A 189 8.04 -10.43 11.40
CA ASP A 189 7.14 -11.00 12.40
C ASP A 189 7.90 -11.82 13.45
N GLY A 190 8.78 -12.70 13.00
CA GLY A 190 9.57 -13.57 13.90
C GLY A 190 10.55 -12.83 14.84
N TYR A 191 10.91 -11.58 14.53
CA TYR A 191 11.81 -10.76 15.36
C TYR A 191 11.09 -9.65 16.14
N LEU A 192 9.77 -9.49 15.94
CA LEU A 192 8.97 -8.59 16.76
C LEU A 192 8.77 -9.15 18.17
N SER A 193 9.10 -8.34 19.17
CA SER A 193 8.91 -8.66 20.57
C SER A 193 8.84 -7.37 21.39
N PRO A 194 8.34 -7.40 22.64
CA PRO A 194 8.36 -6.22 23.52
C PRO A 194 9.78 -5.68 23.79
N HIS A 195 10.77 -6.54 23.71
CA HIS A 195 12.20 -6.18 23.83
C HIS A 195 12.96 -6.68 22.60
N PRO A 196 12.79 -6.02 21.41
CA PRO A 196 13.29 -6.54 20.16
C PRO A 196 14.82 -6.48 20.08
N HIS A 197 15.40 -7.52 19.56
CA HIS A 197 16.77 -7.47 19.07
C HIS A 197 16.80 -6.70 17.75
N TYR A 198 17.21 -5.45 17.77
CA TYR A 198 17.12 -4.55 16.61
C TYR A 198 17.94 -5.01 15.40
N ALA A 199 19.11 -5.63 15.61
CA ALA A 199 19.97 -6.05 14.49
C ALA A 199 19.29 -7.07 13.54
N PRO A 200 18.72 -8.21 14.00
CA PRO A 200 18.01 -9.12 13.13
C PRO A 200 16.72 -8.52 12.58
N LEU A 201 16.01 -7.68 13.34
CA LEU A 201 14.83 -6.97 12.85
C LEU A 201 15.19 -6.02 11.70
N MET A 202 16.26 -5.23 11.83
CA MET A 202 16.76 -4.37 10.76
C MET A 202 17.17 -5.17 9.51
N ALA A 203 17.74 -6.37 9.68
CA ALA A 203 18.07 -7.25 8.57
C ALA A 203 16.82 -7.80 7.85
N ALA A 204 15.76 -8.15 8.61
CA ALA A 204 14.49 -8.58 8.06
C ALA A 204 13.80 -7.44 7.28
N LEU A 205 13.76 -6.24 7.84
CA LEU A 205 13.26 -5.03 7.18
C LEU A 205 14.08 -4.69 5.92
N ALA A 206 15.41 -4.82 5.98
CA ALA A 206 16.30 -4.64 4.85
C ALA A 206 15.98 -5.59 3.71
N LEU A 207 15.71 -6.86 4.01
CA LEU A 207 15.29 -7.86 3.02
C LEU A 207 13.95 -7.48 2.37
N ALA A 208 12.98 -7.03 3.17
CA ALA A 208 11.71 -6.51 2.67
C ALA A 208 11.93 -5.31 1.72
N GLY A 209 12.83 -4.39 2.11
CA GLY A 209 13.20 -3.23 1.28
C GLY A 209 13.78 -3.63 -0.08
N ILE A 210 14.70 -4.60 -0.11
CA ILE A 210 15.23 -5.16 -1.35
C ILE A 210 14.10 -5.73 -2.22
N GLY A 211 13.17 -6.46 -1.62
CA GLY A 211 12.04 -7.04 -2.32
C GLY A 211 11.14 -5.99 -2.98
N ILE A 212 10.73 -4.97 -2.22
CA ILE A 212 9.90 -3.87 -2.75
C ILE A 212 10.64 -3.12 -3.86
N GLY A 213 11.89 -2.71 -3.62
CA GLY A 213 12.68 -1.95 -4.58
C GLY A 213 12.90 -2.72 -5.90
N THR A 214 13.12 -4.03 -5.80
CA THR A 214 13.28 -4.92 -6.96
C THR A 214 11.97 -5.07 -7.75
N THR A 215 10.80 -4.78 -7.15
CA THR A 215 9.47 -4.94 -7.78
C THR A 215 8.96 -3.65 -8.41
N VAL A 216 9.16 -2.49 -7.76
CA VAL A 216 8.50 -1.22 -8.12
C VAL A 216 8.81 -0.76 -9.55
N VAL A 217 10.08 -0.72 -9.94
CA VAL A 217 10.52 -0.25 -11.28
C VAL A 217 10.09 -1.23 -12.39
N PRO A 218 10.32 -2.55 -12.25
CA PRO A 218 9.90 -3.52 -13.25
C PRO A 218 8.38 -3.58 -13.47
N VAL A 219 7.59 -3.42 -12.42
CA VAL A 219 6.11 -3.38 -12.52
C VAL A 219 5.67 -2.22 -13.39
N THR A 220 6.20 -1.02 -13.13
CA THR A 220 5.86 0.17 -13.93
C THR A 220 6.31 0.02 -15.38
N SER A 221 7.56 -0.40 -15.62
CA SER A 221 8.07 -0.58 -16.98
C SER A 221 7.32 -1.68 -17.73
N SER A 222 6.90 -2.75 -17.05
CA SER A 222 6.10 -3.83 -17.62
C SER A 222 4.71 -3.36 -18.03
N ALA A 223 4.05 -2.53 -17.20
CA ALA A 223 2.76 -1.94 -17.53
C ALA A 223 2.85 -0.99 -18.74
N LEU A 224 3.86 -0.13 -18.76
CA LEU A 224 4.10 0.81 -19.84
C LEU A 224 4.41 0.10 -21.17
N SER A 225 5.23 -0.96 -21.15
CA SER A 225 5.57 -1.73 -22.36
C SER A 225 4.43 -2.61 -22.90
N ALA A 226 3.34 -2.75 -22.14
CA ALA A 226 2.16 -3.49 -22.57
C ALA A 226 1.18 -2.67 -23.40
N VAL A 227 1.44 -1.37 -23.58
CA VAL A 227 0.58 -0.43 -24.30
C VAL A 227 1.40 0.36 -25.33
N PRO A 228 0.78 0.90 -26.40
CA PRO A 228 1.45 1.80 -27.33
C PRO A 228 1.98 3.06 -26.62
N ALA A 229 3.03 3.67 -27.17
CA ALA A 229 3.71 4.82 -26.58
C ALA A 229 2.74 6.00 -26.32
N GLU A 230 1.77 6.22 -27.21
CA GLU A 230 0.74 7.26 -27.13
C GLU A 230 -0.19 7.07 -25.91
N ARG A 231 -0.27 5.85 -25.38
CA ARG A 231 -1.08 5.47 -24.21
C ARG A 231 -0.26 5.28 -22.92
N SER A 232 1.02 5.65 -22.95
CA SER A 232 1.94 5.50 -21.80
C SER A 232 1.47 6.25 -20.55
N GLY A 233 0.91 7.47 -20.72
CA GLY A 233 0.33 8.25 -19.63
C GLY A 233 -0.84 7.55 -18.96
N MET A 234 -1.73 6.92 -19.74
CA MET A 234 -2.83 6.09 -19.23
C MET A 234 -2.29 4.90 -18.41
N ALA A 235 -1.29 4.19 -18.92
CA ALA A 235 -0.72 3.04 -18.21
C ALA A 235 -0.03 3.44 -16.90
N ALA A 236 0.69 4.57 -16.90
CA ALA A 236 1.30 5.12 -15.69
C ALA A 236 0.25 5.50 -14.64
N SER A 237 -0.81 6.19 -15.07
CA SER A 237 -1.92 6.59 -14.19
C SER A 237 -2.65 5.37 -13.62
N ALA A 238 -2.95 4.36 -14.44
CA ALA A 238 -3.60 3.13 -13.98
C ALA A 238 -2.75 2.40 -12.94
N THR A 239 -1.42 2.33 -13.16
CA THR A 239 -0.50 1.68 -12.23
C THR A 239 -0.40 2.45 -10.91
N ASN A 240 -0.35 3.78 -10.95
CA ASN A 240 -0.36 4.60 -9.73
C ASN A 240 -1.69 4.47 -8.99
N THR A 241 -2.82 4.52 -9.68
CA THR A 241 -4.15 4.30 -9.07
C THR A 241 -4.22 2.92 -8.40
N SER A 242 -3.70 1.86 -9.03
CA SER A 242 -3.64 0.53 -8.44
C SER A 242 -2.81 0.50 -7.15
N ARG A 243 -1.69 1.22 -7.10
CA ARG A 243 -0.88 1.38 -5.87
C ARG A 243 -1.65 2.08 -4.75
N GLU A 244 -2.27 3.22 -5.06
CA GLU A 244 -3.01 4.01 -4.06
C GLU A 244 -4.21 3.23 -3.52
N ILE A 245 -4.99 2.56 -4.38
CA ILE A 245 -6.08 1.69 -3.95
C ILE A 245 -5.53 0.54 -3.09
N GLY A 246 -4.39 -0.05 -3.47
CA GLY A 246 -3.72 -1.08 -2.69
C GLY A 246 -3.34 -0.59 -1.30
N ALA A 247 -2.68 0.57 -1.21
CA ALA A 247 -2.28 1.19 0.06
C ALA A 247 -3.48 1.46 0.97
N LEU A 248 -4.52 2.12 0.45
CA LEU A 248 -5.73 2.46 1.21
C LEU A 248 -6.47 1.20 1.68
N THR A 249 -6.65 0.23 0.79
CA THR A 249 -7.30 -1.04 1.14
C THR A 249 -6.47 -1.82 2.16
N GLY A 250 -5.13 -1.76 2.02
CA GLY A 250 -4.19 -2.38 2.97
C GLY A 250 -4.36 -1.83 4.37
N VAL A 251 -4.39 -0.51 4.55
CA VAL A 251 -4.63 0.12 5.86
C VAL A 251 -5.95 -0.36 6.47
N ALA A 252 -7.03 -0.29 5.71
CA ALA A 252 -8.36 -0.60 6.21
C ALA A 252 -8.55 -2.08 6.54
N VAL A 253 -8.17 -2.97 5.62
CA VAL A 253 -8.38 -4.41 5.80
C VAL A 253 -7.44 -4.94 6.89
N LEU A 254 -6.17 -4.54 6.86
CA LEU A 254 -5.21 -4.99 7.86
C LEU A 254 -5.48 -4.33 9.21
N GLY A 255 -5.89 -3.07 9.25
CA GLY A 255 -6.32 -2.38 10.47
C GLY A 255 -7.51 -3.08 11.13
N SER A 256 -8.56 -3.35 10.36
CA SER A 256 -9.71 -4.11 10.84
C SER A 256 -9.33 -5.51 11.32
N LEU A 257 -8.41 -6.18 10.62
CA LEU A 257 -7.91 -7.50 11.05
C LEU A 257 -7.13 -7.41 12.37
N VAL A 258 -6.26 -6.41 12.52
CA VAL A 258 -5.47 -6.19 13.76
C VAL A 258 -6.42 -5.92 14.93
N ILE A 259 -7.38 -5.00 14.75
CA ILE A 259 -8.37 -4.66 15.80
C ILE A 259 -9.24 -5.87 16.16
N SER A 260 -9.76 -6.60 15.18
CA SER A 260 -10.60 -7.78 15.41
C SER A 260 -9.83 -8.88 16.16
N ARG A 261 -8.57 -9.12 15.82
CA ARG A 261 -7.71 -10.08 16.52
C ARG A 261 -7.34 -9.61 17.91
N LEU A 262 -7.03 -8.33 18.07
CA LEU A 262 -6.77 -7.72 19.36
C LEU A 262 -7.97 -7.92 20.30
N HIS A 263 -9.19 -7.61 19.85
CA HIS A 263 -10.41 -7.81 20.63
C HIS A 263 -10.60 -9.25 21.07
N SER A 264 -10.50 -10.20 20.14
CA SER A 264 -10.73 -11.61 20.42
C SER A 264 -9.68 -12.18 21.37
N SER A 265 -8.41 -11.89 21.12
CA SER A 265 -7.29 -12.36 21.95
C SER A 265 -7.31 -11.72 23.34
N LEU A 266 -7.55 -10.41 23.41
CA LEU A 266 -7.63 -9.67 24.67
C LEU A 266 -8.78 -10.17 25.57
N THR A 267 -9.97 -10.40 24.99
CA THR A 267 -11.12 -10.94 25.74
C THR A 267 -10.79 -12.30 26.33
N VAL A 268 -10.13 -13.19 25.60
CA VAL A 268 -9.69 -14.50 26.11
C VAL A 268 -8.69 -14.33 27.24
N GLN A 269 -7.71 -13.46 27.11
CA GLN A 269 -6.70 -13.23 28.16
C GLN A 269 -7.30 -12.59 29.41
N LEU A 270 -8.20 -11.62 29.27
CA LEU A 270 -8.90 -11.00 30.41
C LEU A 270 -9.80 -11.99 31.15
N ASN A 271 -10.44 -12.94 30.43
CA ASN A 271 -11.17 -14.04 31.05
C ASN A 271 -10.24 -14.95 31.88
N HIS A 272 -9.06 -15.29 31.35
CA HIS A 272 -8.05 -16.07 32.10
C HIS A 272 -7.56 -15.36 33.34
N LEU A 273 -7.47 -14.03 33.32
CA LEU A 273 -7.10 -13.20 34.49
C LEU A 273 -8.26 -13.03 35.48
N GLY A 274 -9.45 -13.59 35.20
CA GLY A 274 -10.63 -13.50 36.06
C GLY A 274 -11.26 -12.11 36.11
N ILE A 275 -11.02 -11.24 35.14
CA ILE A 275 -11.58 -9.90 35.09
C ILE A 275 -13.06 -9.97 34.70
N PRO A 276 -13.97 -9.42 35.52
CA PRO A 276 -15.40 -9.43 35.26
C PRO A 276 -15.76 -8.75 33.93
N ALA A 277 -16.72 -9.31 33.17
CA ALA A 277 -17.10 -8.86 31.83
C ALA A 277 -17.40 -7.36 31.73
N GLN A 278 -17.99 -6.75 32.79
CA GLN A 278 -18.27 -5.32 32.87
C GLN A 278 -17.01 -4.43 32.80
N PHE A 279 -15.86 -4.94 33.26
CA PHE A 279 -14.58 -4.22 33.18
C PHE A 279 -13.81 -4.52 31.89
N GLN A 280 -14.07 -5.67 31.27
CA GLN A 280 -13.42 -6.04 30.01
C GLN A 280 -13.77 -5.05 28.89
N THR A 281 -15.04 -4.64 28.77
CA THR A 281 -15.47 -3.63 27.80
C THR A 281 -14.80 -2.28 28.02
N LEU A 282 -14.61 -1.88 29.27
CA LEU A 282 -13.90 -0.63 29.59
C LEU A 282 -12.41 -0.71 29.21
N VAL A 283 -11.76 -1.83 29.48
CA VAL A 283 -10.35 -2.06 29.13
C VAL A 283 -10.18 -2.07 27.61
N VAL A 284 -11.02 -2.79 26.88
CA VAL A 284 -10.99 -2.89 25.43
C VAL A 284 -11.17 -1.50 24.81
N ASN A 285 -12.21 -0.76 25.22
CA ASN A 285 -12.44 0.59 24.72
C ASN A 285 -11.29 1.56 25.03
N ALA A 286 -10.68 1.46 26.22
CA ALA A 286 -9.53 2.29 26.57
C ALA A 286 -8.30 2.02 25.70
N ILE A 287 -8.08 0.76 25.32
CA ILE A 287 -6.98 0.37 24.43
C ILE A 287 -7.24 0.85 23.00
N GLU A 288 -8.48 0.71 22.51
CA GLU A 288 -8.85 1.14 21.16
C GLU A 288 -8.77 2.65 20.98
N THR A 289 -9.17 3.40 22.02
CA THR A 289 -9.10 4.87 22.00
C THR A 289 -7.70 5.42 22.27
N GLY A 290 -6.71 4.55 22.50
CA GLY A 290 -5.35 4.97 22.84
C GLY A 290 -5.22 5.61 24.23
N GLN A 291 -6.24 5.45 25.08
CA GLN A 291 -6.27 5.99 26.44
C GLN A 291 -5.61 5.06 27.46
N VAL A 292 -4.75 4.17 27.02
CA VAL A 292 -3.94 3.33 27.95
C VAL A 292 -3.04 4.25 28.76
N PRO A 293 -3.16 4.28 30.09
CA PRO A 293 -2.34 5.14 30.92
C PRO A 293 -0.87 4.77 30.77
N GLN A 294 -0.09 5.60 30.09
CA GLN A 294 1.37 5.40 29.97
C GLN A 294 2.09 5.60 31.32
N ASN A 295 1.41 6.19 32.29
CA ASN A 295 1.97 6.47 33.61
C ASN A 295 1.47 5.47 34.65
N THR A 296 2.14 4.31 34.71
CA THR A 296 1.86 3.24 35.67
C THR A 296 2.05 3.67 37.13
N ALA A 297 2.73 4.78 37.40
CA ALA A 297 2.94 5.31 38.75
C ALA A 297 1.62 5.77 39.42
N ALA A 298 0.64 6.22 38.66
CA ALA A 298 -0.67 6.60 39.19
C ALA A 298 -1.50 5.41 39.71
N TYR A 299 -1.15 4.19 39.30
CA TYR A 299 -1.84 2.95 39.65
C TYR A 299 -1.01 2.01 40.53
N ALA A 300 -0.01 2.53 41.22
CA ALA A 300 0.91 1.76 42.09
C ALA A 300 0.20 0.89 43.13
N GLY A 301 -1.02 1.26 43.55
CA GLY A 301 -1.85 0.46 44.45
C GLY A 301 -2.53 -0.76 43.83
N TYR A 302 -2.69 -0.79 42.48
CA TYR A 302 -3.27 -1.90 41.71
C TYR A 302 -2.21 -2.64 40.91
N GLY A 303 -0.94 -2.46 41.22
CA GLY A 303 0.24 -2.67 40.41
C GLY A 303 0.35 -3.99 39.63
N LYS A 304 -0.14 -5.10 40.21
CA LYS A 304 0.03 -6.42 39.57
C LYS A 304 -1.03 -6.65 38.48
N ILE A 305 -2.28 -6.36 38.76
CA ILE A 305 -3.40 -6.56 37.81
C ILE A 305 -3.26 -5.63 36.60
N VAL A 306 -2.87 -4.37 36.83
CA VAL A 306 -2.68 -3.41 35.73
C VAL A 306 -1.53 -3.84 34.81
N GLN A 307 -0.41 -4.35 35.36
CA GLN A 307 0.68 -4.87 34.56
C GLN A 307 0.29 -6.12 33.76
N GLU A 308 -0.51 -7.02 34.35
CA GLU A 308 -1.03 -8.21 33.67
C GLU A 308 -1.98 -7.83 32.54
N VAL A 309 -2.86 -6.84 32.72
CA VAL A 309 -3.78 -6.31 31.68
C VAL A 309 -3.00 -5.64 30.54
N ILE A 310 -1.98 -4.81 30.86
CA ILE A 310 -1.13 -4.18 29.86
C ILE A 310 -0.34 -5.25 29.08
N GLY A 311 0.20 -6.25 29.77
CA GLY A 311 0.86 -7.39 29.14
C GLY A 311 -0.06 -8.17 28.19
N ALA A 312 -1.31 -8.40 28.62
CA ALA A 312 -2.33 -9.04 27.81
C ALA A 312 -2.68 -8.21 26.55
N ALA A 313 -2.79 -6.88 26.70
CA ALA A 313 -3.03 -5.98 25.58
C ALA A 313 -1.89 -6.01 24.56
N TYR A 314 -0.64 -5.97 25.01
CA TYR A 314 0.53 -6.04 24.12
C TYR A 314 0.65 -7.39 23.41
N ALA A 315 0.38 -8.49 24.10
CA ALA A 315 0.34 -9.82 23.48
C ALA A 315 -0.77 -9.91 22.44
N SER A 316 -1.96 -9.40 22.75
CA SER A 316 -3.10 -9.39 21.81
C SER A 316 -2.87 -8.51 20.60
N PHE A 317 -2.17 -7.37 20.76
CA PHE A 317 -1.74 -6.54 19.65
C PHE A 317 -0.72 -7.24 18.75
N HIS A 318 0.22 -7.99 19.35
CA HIS A 318 1.17 -8.83 18.61
C HIS A 318 0.44 -9.89 17.78
N ASP A 319 -0.57 -10.56 18.33
CA ASP A 319 -1.38 -11.56 17.60
C ASP A 319 -2.10 -10.93 16.38
N GLY A 320 -2.61 -9.71 16.54
CA GLY A 320 -3.22 -8.95 15.45
C GLY A 320 -2.20 -8.59 14.36
N LEU A 321 -1.03 -8.11 14.76
CA LEU A 321 0.04 -7.75 13.84
C LEU A 321 0.59 -8.97 13.09
N HIS A 322 0.76 -10.09 13.79
CA HIS A 322 1.13 -11.38 13.21
C HIS A 322 0.18 -11.76 12.06
N ALA A 323 -1.14 -11.71 12.30
CA ALA A 323 -2.13 -12.00 11.28
C ALA A 323 -2.01 -11.04 10.07
N ALA A 324 -1.80 -9.75 10.31
CA ALA A 324 -1.65 -8.75 9.25
C ALA A 324 -0.39 -8.98 8.40
N LEU A 325 0.74 -9.30 9.02
CA LEU A 325 2.00 -9.59 8.33
C LEU A 325 1.90 -10.89 7.50
N TYR A 326 1.23 -11.92 8.01
CA TYR A 326 1.03 -13.18 7.30
C TYR A 326 0.10 -13.02 6.08
N VAL A 327 -1.00 -12.28 6.23
CA VAL A 327 -1.90 -11.96 5.10
C VAL A 327 -1.12 -11.18 4.03
N SER A 328 -0.32 -10.20 4.44
CA SER A 328 0.50 -9.40 3.53
C SER A 328 1.57 -10.23 2.82
N ALA A 329 2.25 -11.12 3.56
CA ALA A 329 3.23 -12.05 2.98
C ALA A 329 2.57 -13.02 2.00
N GLY A 330 1.41 -13.58 2.35
CA GLY A 330 0.63 -14.45 1.47
C GLY A 330 0.21 -13.74 0.18
N LEU A 331 -0.24 -12.48 0.28
CA LEU A 331 -0.61 -11.68 -0.88
C LEU A 331 0.59 -11.34 -1.77
N ALA A 332 1.75 -11.02 -1.17
CA ALA A 332 2.99 -10.79 -1.90
C ALA A 332 3.47 -12.08 -2.62
N LEU A 333 3.37 -13.24 -1.98
CA LEU A 333 3.66 -14.54 -2.61
C LEU A 333 2.72 -14.81 -3.78
N ALA A 334 1.42 -14.61 -3.60
CA ALA A 334 0.43 -14.79 -4.65
C ALA A 334 0.70 -13.88 -5.85
N ALA A 335 1.05 -12.61 -5.60
CA ALA A 335 1.45 -11.66 -6.62
C ALA A 335 2.71 -12.12 -7.37
N GLY A 336 3.71 -12.63 -6.65
CA GLY A 336 4.93 -13.19 -7.23
C GLY A 336 4.65 -14.43 -8.11
N LEU A 337 3.79 -15.34 -7.66
CA LEU A 337 3.34 -16.49 -8.44
C LEU A 337 2.57 -16.07 -9.68
N LEU A 338 1.64 -15.12 -9.55
CA LEU A 338 0.91 -14.57 -10.68
C LEU A 338 1.89 -13.99 -11.73
N ALA A 339 2.88 -13.19 -11.29
CA ALA A 339 3.89 -12.65 -12.18
C ALA A 339 4.71 -13.74 -12.86
N PHE A 340 5.06 -14.80 -12.14
CA PHE A 340 5.81 -15.93 -12.67
C PHE A 340 5.07 -16.64 -13.81
N PHE A 341 3.77 -16.86 -13.69
CA PHE A 341 3.00 -17.59 -14.69
C PHE A 341 2.52 -16.73 -15.88
N THR A 342 2.30 -15.44 -15.65
CA THR A 342 1.67 -14.56 -16.66
C THR A 342 2.64 -13.67 -17.40
N LEU A 343 3.78 -13.28 -16.78
CA LEU A 343 4.74 -12.40 -17.43
C LEU A 343 5.73 -13.18 -18.29
N ARG A 344 6.17 -12.59 -19.41
CA ARG A 344 7.16 -13.17 -20.29
C ARG A 344 8.58 -12.94 -19.76
N SER A 345 9.47 -13.92 -19.98
CA SER A 345 10.88 -13.85 -19.55
C SER A 345 11.77 -12.96 -20.44
N ARG A 346 11.31 -12.64 -21.66
CA ARG A 346 12.04 -11.74 -22.57
C ARG A 346 11.24 -10.45 -22.73
N PRO A 347 11.92 -9.26 -22.75
CA PRO A 347 11.25 -8.06 -23.22
C PRO A 347 10.72 -8.37 -24.61
N ALA A 348 9.44 -8.13 -24.86
CA ALA A 348 8.93 -8.18 -26.22
C ALA A 348 9.77 -7.16 -27.01
N ALA A 349 10.62 -7.63 -27.92
CA ALA A 349 11.04 -6.80 -29.05
C ALA A 349 9.72 -6.26 -29.60
N ALA A 350 9.59 -4.95 -29.76
CA ALA A 350 8.36 -4.24 -30.07
C ALA A 350 7.53 -4.96 -31.14
N GLU A 351 6.82 -6.00 -30.74
CA GLU A 351 5.70 -6.52 -31.50
C GLU A 351 4.64 -5.43 -31.36
N THR A 352 4.54 -4.60 -32.36
CA THR A 352 3.45 -3.67 -32.55
C THR A 352 2.17 -4.49 -32.39
N LEU A 353 1.56 -4.39 -31.20
CA LEU A 353 0.22 -4.92 -30.99
C LEU A 353 -0.68 -4.12 -31.91
N THR A 354 -0.89 -4.62 -33.12
CA THR A 354 -1.86 -4.08 -34.07
C THR A 354 -3.24 -4.39 -33.54
N PHE A 355 -3.69 -3.61 -32.55
CA PHE A 355 -5.11 -3.53 -32.27
C PHE A 355 -5.77 -2.82 -33.48
N PRO A 356 -6.91 -3.32 -33.98
CA PRO A 356 -7.67 -2.57 -34.96
C PRO A 356 -8.00 -1.21 -34.34
N LEU A 357 -7.41 -0.16 -34.91
CA LEU A 357 -7.65 1.21 -34.49
C LEU A 357 -9.15 1.48 -34.56
N ARG A 358 -9.72 2.17 -33.59
CA ARG A 358 -11.05 2.73 -33.71
C ARG A 358 -11.08 3.65 -34.93
N PRO A 359 -12.25 3.84 -35.59
CA PRO A 359 -12.35 4.72 -36.76
C PRO A 359 -11.75 6.13 -36.56
N SER A 360 -11.83 6.66 -35.32
CA SER A 360 -11.22 7.93 -34.92
C SER A 360 -9.67 7.95 -34.96
N ASP A 361 -9.03 6.80 -34.85
CA ASP A 361 -7.56 6.69 -34.84
C ASP A 361 -7.01 6.64 -36.31
N ARG A 362 -7.89 6.49 -37.33
CA ARG A 362 -7.50 6.46 -38.75
C ARG A 362 -7.36 7.84 -39.39
N ASP A 363 -8.07 8.84 -38.85
CA ASP A 363 -8.09 10.18 -39.43
C ASP A 363 -6.95 11.10 -38.94
N SER A 364 -6.20 10.69 -37.91
CA SER A 364 -5.07 11.45 -37.36
C SER A 364 -3.71 11.13 -38.02
N GLY A 365 -3.68 10.28 -39.01
CA GLY A 365 -2.46 9.75 -39.64
C GLY A 365 -2.32 10.02 -41.16
N GLN A 366 -2.73 11.20 -41.65
CA GLN A 366 -2.32 11.64 -43.00
C GLN A 366 -1.67 13.03 -42.99
N PRO A 367 -0.61 13.24 -43.80
CA PRO A 367 0.38 14.30 -43.69
C PRO A 367 -0.14 15.70 -43.88
#